data_1cf15c7fb755eb6377d414cca5c58af4
#
_entry.id   1cf15c7fb755eb6377d414cca5c58af4
#
_cell.length_a   1.000
_cell.length_b   1.000
_cell.length_c   1.000
_cell.angle_alpha   90.00
_cell.angle_beta   90.00
_cell.angle_gamma   90.00
#
_symmetry.space_group_name_H-M   'P 1'
#
loop_
_entity.id
_entity.type
_entity.pdbx_description
1 polymer ?
#
loop_
_entity_poly.entity_id
_entity_poly.type
_entity_poly.pdbx_seq_one_letter_code
_entity_poly.pdbx_strand_id
1 'polypeptide(L)'
;MTDQVTRIHVGASAGHDAYDVLVGRQLLGELGSLIGTKAQRVAVIHPEALASTGEALRDDLAEQGYEAVAIQVPNAEEAKTVEVAAYCWKALGQSGFTRTDVIVGVGGGATTDLAGFVAASWLRGVRWVAVPTTVLAMVDAAVGGKTGINTAEGKNLVGAFHPPAGVLCDLAALDSLPVNDYVSGLAEIIKAGFIADPVILDLIEEDPAAARTPEGPHTAELIVRSIQVMAD
;
A
#
# COMPACT_ATOMS: atom_id res chain seq x y z
N MET A 1 -0.99 3.34 -24.94
CA MET A 1 -1.90 3.37 -23.78
C MET A 1 -1.56 4.62 -22.99
N THR A 2 -2.54 5.50 -22.75
CA THR A 2 -2.33 6.81 -22.14
C THR A 2 -1.88 6.66 -20.69
N ASP A 3 -0.79 7.35 -20.32
CA ASP A 3 -0.27 7.51 -18.94
C ASP A 3 -1.24 8.34 -18.06
N GLN A 4 -2.51 7.97 -18.04
CA GLN A 4 -3.52 8.71 -17.31
C GLN A 4 -3.53 8.21 -15.86
N VAL A 5 -3.11 9.08 -14.94
CA VAL A 5 -3.24 8.85 -13.50
C VAL A 5 -4.71 9.02 -13.11
N THR A 6 -5.30 7.97 -12.56
CA THR A 6 -6.64 8.05 -11.95
C THR A 6 -6.49 8.36 -10.47
N ARG A 7 -7.20 9.39 -10.01
CA ARG A 7 -7.24 9.80 -8.60
C ARG A 7 -8.62 9.44 -8.03
N ILE A 8 -8.63 8.64 -6.98
CA ILE A 8 -9.84 8.27 -6.23
C ILE A 8 -9.76 8.94 -4.87
N HIS A 9 -10.77 9.72 -4.52
CA HIS A 9 -10.85 10.41 -3.25
C HIS A 9 -11.57 9.53 -2.22
N VAL A 10 -10.91 9.22 -1.12
CA VAL A 10 -11.50 8.53 0.03
C VAL A 10 -11.88 9.55 1.07
N GLY A 11 -13.16 9.64 1.39
CA GLY A 11 -13.72 10.63 2.30
C GLY A 11 -13.20 10.51 3.74
N ALA A 12 -13.24 11.62 4.48
CA ALA A 12 -12.91 11.61 5.89
C ALA A 12 -13.90 10.77 6.70
N SER A 13 -13.42 9.96 7.63
CA SER A 13 -14.26 9.11 8.48
C SER A 13 -13.70 8.98 9.90
N ALA A 14 -14.59 8.91 10.89
CA ALA A 14 -14.28 8.55 12.28
C ALA A 14 -13.06 9.30 12.91
N GLY A 15 -12.88 10.59 12.55
CA GLY A 15 -11.78 11.42 13.09
C GLY A 15 -10.47 11.33 12.33
N HIS A 16 -10.49 10.73 11.14
CA HIS A 16 -9.37 10.68 10.20
C HIS A 16 -9.62 11.60 9.01
N ASP A 17 -8.54 12.21 8.51
CA ASP A 17 -8.58 13.05 7.31
C ASP A 17 -8.87 12.23 6.05
N ALA A 18 -9.48 12.88 5.06
CA ALA A 18 -9.60 12.32 3.71
C ALA A 18 -8.22 12.16 3.05
N TYR A 19 -8.10 11.20 2.15
CA TYR A 19 -6.88 10.95 1.40
C TYR A 19 -7.17 10.52 -0.03
N ASP A 20 -6.16 10.55 -0.88
CA ASP A 20 -6.27 10.15 -2.26
C ASP A 20 -5.56 8.82 -2.53
N VAL A 21 -6.16 8.01 -3.39
CA VAL A 21 -5.55 6.83 -4.00
C VAL A 21 -5.20 7.18 -5.46
N LEU A 22 -3.93 7.09 -5.80
CA LEU A 22 -3.43 7.30 -7.16
C LEU A 22 -3.24 5.94 -7.84
N VAL A 23 -3.83 5.75 -9.01
CA VAL A 23 -3.71 4.51 -9.79
C VAL A 23 -3.20 4.85 -11.19
N GLY A 24 -2.14 4.19 -11.63
CA GLY A 24 -1.54 4.42 -12.95
C GLY A 24 -0.23 3.67 -13.10
N ARG A 25 0.57 4.04 -14.09
CA ARG A 25 1.90 3.46 -14.31
C ARG A 25 2.99 4.51 -14.10
N GLN A 26 4.15 4.07 -13.59
CA GLN A 26 5.32 4.92 -13.34
C GLN A 26 5.03 6.10 -12.40
N LEU A 27 4.30 5.83 -11.32
CA LEU A 27 3.82 6.84 -10.38
C LEU A 27 4.79 7.17 -9.24
N LEU A 28 5.91 6.49 -9.13
CA LEU A 28 6.83 6.67 -7.98
C LEU A 28 7.29 8.13 -7.81
N GLY A 29 7.37 8.91 -8.89
CA GLY A 29 7.65 10.35 -8.84
C GLY A 29 6.61 11.18 -8.09
N GLU A 30 5.36 10.67 -7.95
CA GLU A 30 4.28 11.34 -7.20
C GLU A 30 4.40 11.13 -5.67
N LEU A 31 5.29 10.25 -5.22
CA LEU A 31 5.41 9.88 -3.80
C LEU A 31 5.69 11.11 -2.92
N GLY A 32 6.56 12.02 -3.36
CA GLY A 32 6.86 13.26 -2.65
C GLY A 32 5.61 14.13 -2.40
N SER A 33 4.67 14.16 -3.32
CA SER A 33 3.40 14.90 -3.18
C SER A 33 2.52 14.34 -2.05
N LEU A 34 2.51 13.01 -1.85
CA LEU A 34 1.78 12.34 -0.80
C LEU A 34 2.47 12.45 0.57
N ILE A 35 3.80 12.44 0.60
CA ILE A 35 4.60 12.68 1.80
C ILE A 35 4.38 14.10 2.32
N GLY A 36 4.43 15.09 1.42
CA GLY A 36 4.21 16.49 1.73
C GLY A 36 5.42 17.18 2.36
N THR A 37 5.36 18.51 2.41
CA THR A 37 6.52 19.39 2.70
C THR A 37 6.90 19.51 4.17
N LYS A 38 6.15 18.92 5.11
CA LYS A 38 6.43 19.02 6.55
C LYS A 38 7.41 17.95 7.05
N ALA A 39 7.52 16.83 6.33
CA ALA A 39 8.42 15.75 6.68
C ALA A 39 9.87 16.15 6.40
N GLN A 40 10.76 15.84 7.34
CA GLN A 40 12.20 15.90 7.13
C GLN A 40 12.78 14.51 6.90
N ARG A 41 12.20 13.49 7.58
CA ARG A 41 12.63 12.10 7.51
C ARG A 41 11.54 11.23 6.91
N VAL A 42 11.97 10.25 6.13
CA VAL A 42 11.09 9.23 5.54
C VAL A 42 11.68 7.85 5.77
N ALA A 43 10.89 6.95 6.35
CA ALA A 43 11.25 5.54 6.49
C ALA A 43 10.54 4.71 5.44
N VAL A 44 11.28 4.01 4.58
CA VAL A 44 10.76 3.08 3.59
C VAL A 44 10.80 1.67 4.17
N ILE A 45 9.66 1.13 4.59
CA ILE A 45 9.52 -0.25 5.07
C ILE A 45 9.20 -1.13 3.87
N HIS A 46 10.03 -2.15 3.61
CA HIS A 46 9.88 -3.05 2.47
C HIS A 46 10.29 -4.48 2.83
N PRO A 47 9.71 -5.51 2.20
CA PRO A 47 10.13 -6.89 2.41
C PRO A 47 11.47 -7.17 1.74
N GLU A 48 12.14 -8.23 2.16
CA GLU A 48 13.41 -8.69 1.58
C GLU A 48 13.32 -8.88 0.06
N ALA A 49 12.21 -9.45 -0.43
CA ALA A 49 11.97 -9.66 -1.87
C ALA A 49 11.98 -8.37 -2.71
N LEU A 50 11.75 -7.21 -2.09
CA LEU A 50 11.75 -5.90 -2.74
C LEU A 50 12.93 -5.01 -2.28
N ALA A 51 14.05 -5.61 -1.85
CA ALA A 51 15.21 -4.86 -1.34
C ALA A 51 15.71 -3.82 -2.35
N SER A 52 15.87 -4.18 -3.62
CA SER A 52 16.31 -3.25 -4.67
C SER A 52 15.32 -2.09 -4.88
N THR A 53 14.02 -2.36 -4.81
CA THR A 53 12.97 -1.34 -4.93
C THR A 53 12.97 -0.40 -3.71
N GLY A 54 13.09 -0.96 -2.51
CA GLY A 54 13.14 -0.18 -1.27
C GLY A 54 14.35 0.75 -1.21
N GLU A 55 15.52 0.25 -1.60
CA GLU A 55 16.76 1.03 -1.67
C GLU A 55 16.68 2.13 -2.74
N ALA A 56 16.15 1.81 -3.93
CA ALA A 56 15.99 2.81 -4.99
C ALA A 56 15.03 3.93 -4.57
N LEU A 57 13.93 3.60 -3.90
CA LEU A 57 13.01 4.60 -3.36
C LEU A 57 13.64 5.45 -2.26
N ARG A 58 14.45 4.85 -1.37
CA ARG A 58 15.21 5.60 -0.37
C ARG A 58 16.14 6.61 -1.03
N ASP A 59 16.87 6.17 -2.07
CA ASP A 59 17.83 7.04 -2.77
C ASP A 59 17.10 8.19 -3.50
N ASP A 60 16.00 7.89 -4.20
CA ASP A 60 15.18 8.90 -4.87
C ASP A 60 14.62 9.94 -3.89
N LEU A 61 14.13 9.50 -2.73
CA LEU A 61 13.66 10.40 -1.67
C LEU A 61 14.82 11.23 -1.09
N ALA A 62 16.01 10.67 -0.97
CA ALA A 62 17.18 11.41 -0.52
C ALA A 62 17.61 12.48 -1.54
N GLU A 63 17.52 12.20 -2.84
CA GLU A 63 17.74 13.19 -3.90
C GLU A 63 16.70 14.32 -3.88
N GLN A 64 15.46 14.01 -3.45
CA GLN A 64 14.40 15.01 -3.22
C GLN A 64 14.60 15.85 -1.94
N GLY A 65 15.62 15.54 -1.13
CA GLY A 65 16.02 16.32 0.04
C GLY A 65 15.51 15.79 1.38
N TYR A 66 14.91 14.58 1.43
CA TYR A 66 14.55 13.93 2.69
C TYR A 66 15.74 13.19 3.31
N GLU A 67 15.80 13.12 4.65
CA GLU A 67 16.65 12.17 5.36
C GLU A 67 15.95 10.79 5.29
N ALA A 68 16.20 10.03 4.22
CA ALA A 68 15.52 8.78 3.96
C ALA A 68 16.28 7.56 4.51
N VAL A 69 15.56 6.61 5.11
CA VAL A 69 16.10 5.34 5.60
C VAL A 69 15.27 4.18 5.06
N ALA A 70 15.93 3.08 4.65
CA ALA A 70 15.27 1.84 4.30
C ALA A 70 15.25 0.89 5.51
N ILE A 71 14.10 0.27 5.77
CA ILE A 71 13.89 -0.71 6.84
C ILE A 71 13.41 -2.00 6.19
N GLN A 72 14.33 -2.93 6.00
CA GLN A 72 14.01 -4.25 5.46
C GLN A 72 13.35 -5.13 6.53
N VAL A 73 12.25 -5.79 6.15
CA VAL A 73 11.50 -6.73 6.99
C VAL A 73 11.38 -8.10 6.30
N PRO A 74 11.03 -9.18 7.03
CA PRO A 74 10.77 -10.48 6.42
C PRO A 74 9.67 -10.44 5.36
N ASN A 75 9.62 -11.47 4.52
CA ASN A 75 8.62 -11.56 3.45
C ASN A 75 7.24 -11.98 3.98
N ALA A 76 6.20 -11.53 3.32
CA ALA A 76 4.80 -11.93 3.54
C ALA A 76 4.39 -11.90 5.03
N GLU A 77 3.63 -12.90 5.48
CA GLU A 77 3.07 -12.97 6.85
C GLU A 77 4.14 -13.05 7.96
N GLU A 78 5.37 -13.47 7.66
CA GLU A 78 6.48 -13.47 8.63
C GLU A 78 6.83 -12.06 9.12
N ALA A 79 6.51 -11.02 8.34
CA ALA A 79 6.68 -9.63 8.74
C ALA A 79 5.69 -9.20 9.83
N LYS A 80 4.49 -9.82 9.92
CA LYS A 80 3.40 -9.36 10.78
C LYS A 80 3.51 -9.85 12.22
N THR A 81 4.64 -9.61 12.87
CA THR A 81 4.89 -9.98 14.28
C THR A 81 5.24 -8.78 15.13
N VAL A 82 5.09 -8.92 16.45
CA VAL A 82 5.47 -7.87 17.40
C VAL A 82 6.98 -7.64 17.41
N GLU A 83 7.79 -8.66 17.17
CA GLU A 83 9.24 -8.59 17.12
C GLU A 83 9.69 -7.73 15.94
N VAL A 84 9.06 -7.90 14.76
CA VAL A 84 9.34 -7.10 13.57
C VAL A 84 8.86 -5.65 13.77
N ALA A 85 7.68 -5.46 14.35
CA ALA A 85 7.21 -4.11 14.71
C ALA A 85 8.18 -3.41 15.68
N ALA A 86 8.67 -4.12 16.70
CA ALA A 86 9.66 -3.60 17.65
C ALA A 86 10.99 -3.25 16.98
N TYR A 87 11.42 -4.06 16.01
CA TYR A 87 12.59 -3.74 15.17
C TYR A 87 12.40 -2.44 14.40
N CYS A 88 11.23 -2.26 13.77
CA CYS A 88 10.91 -1.01 13.06
C CYS A 88 10.91 0.20 14.01
N TRP A 89 10.27 0.10 15.19
CA TRP A 89 10.28 1.21 16.17
C TRP A 89 11.69 1.54 16.64
N LYS A 90 12.53 0.53 16.84
CA LYS A 90 13.94 0.75 17.20
C LYS A 90 14.68 1.52 16.12
N ALA A 91 14.49 1.14 14.84
CA ALA A 91 15.09 1.83 13.70
C ALA A 91 14.64 3.30 13.62
N LEU A 92 13.33 3.55 13.76
CA LEU A 92 12.77 4.91 13.80
C LEU A 92 13.38 5.75 14.93
N GLY A 93 13.49 5.16 16.15
CA GLY A 93 14.07 5.83 17.31
C GLY A 93 15.55 6.17 17.11
N GLN A 94 16.33 5.24 16.57
CA GLN A 94 17.75 5.47 16.28
C GLN A 94 17.98 6.52 15.20
N SER A 95 17.05 6.63 14.24
CA SER A 95 17.09 7.64 13.18
C SER A 95 16.44 8.98 13.59
N GLY A 96 15.98 9.12 14.84
CA GLY A 96 15.45 10.38 15.37
C GLY A 96 14.12 10.82 14.76
N PHE A 97 13.25 9.86 14.35
CA PHE A 97 11.94 10.17 13.76
C PHE A 97 11.03 10.92 14.72
N THR A 98 10.45 12.01 14.25
CA THR A 98 9.53 12.90 14.95
C THR A 98 8.09 12.72 14.47
N ARG A 99 7.15 13.49 15.07
CA ARG A 99 5.72 13.41 14.74
C ARG A 99 5.37 13.93 13.33
N THR A 100 6.23 14.71 12.71
CA THR A 100 6.03 15.26 11.36
C THR A 100 6.61 14.40 10.26
N ASP A 101 7.43 13.40 10.63
CA ASP A 101 8.05 12.50 9.68
C ASP A 101 7.06 11.44 9.17
N VAL A 102 7.41 10.76 8.08
CA VAL A 102 6.48 9.89 7.35
C VAL A 102 7.06 8.49 7.18
N ILE A 103 6.20 7.49 7.29
CA ILE A 103 6.52 6.10 6.97
C ILE A 103 5.92 5.77 5.60
N VAL A 104 6.68 5.12 4.73
CA VAL A 104 6.23 4.59 3.44
C VAL A 104 6.30 3.07 3.51
N GLY A 105 5.15 2.40 3.36
CA GLY A 105 5.07 0.94 3.31
C GLY A 105 5.02 0.46 1.88
N VAL A 106 6.07 -0.23 1.40
CA VAL A 106 6.18 -0.73 0.02
C VAL A 106 6.10 -2.25 0.02
N GLY A 107 5.06 -2.82 -0.57
CA GLY A 107 4.94 -4.28 -0.63
C GLY A 107 3.52 -4.79 -0.75
N GLY A 108 3.35 -6.08 -0.52
CA GLY A 108 2.03 -6.71 -0.43
C GLY A 108 1.29 -6.34 0.85
N GLY A 109 0.09 -6.88 1.04
CA GLY A 109 -0.79 -6.58 2.17
C GLY A 109 -0.15 -6.73 3.55
N ALA A 110 0.68 -7.75 3.75
CA ALA A 110 1.38 -7.95 5.02
C ALA A 110 2.32 -6.79 5.37
N THR A 111 3.03 -6.26 4.37
CA THR A 111 3.95 -5.13 4.57
C THR A 111 3.19 -3.83 4.80
N THR A 112 2.11 -3.59 4.06
CA THR A 112 1.27 -2.38 4.25
C THR A 112 0.57 -2.40 5.62
N ASP A 113 0.04 -3.55 6.05
CA ASP A 113 -0.55 -3.71 7.38
C ASP A 113 0.46 -3.43 8.50
N LEU A 114 1.67 -4.00 8.40
CA LEU A 114 2.75 -3.75 9.36
C LEU A 114 3.16 -2.28 9.37
N ALA A 115 3.42 -1.69 8.20
CA ALA A 115 3.88 -0.30 8.10
C ALA A 115 2.85 0.68 8.68
N GLY A 116 1.57 0.47 8.37
CA GLY A 116 0.47 1.23 8.94
C GLY A 116 0.36 1.07 10.47
N PHE A 117 0.55 -0.15 11.01
CA PHE A 117 0.54 -0.39 12.46
C PHE A 117 1.76 0.22 13.16
N VAL A 118 2.94 0.15 12.55
CA VAL A 118 4.14 0.86 13.04
C VAL A 118 3.88 2.37 13.07
N ALA A 119 3.28 2.94 12.04
CA ALA A 119 2.92 4.34 11.98
C ALA A 119 1.88 4.72 13.05
N ALA A 120 0.83 3.92 13.20
CA ALA A 120 -0.23 4.13 14.19
C ALA A 120 0.29 4.17 15.64
N SER A 121 1.29 3.35 15.93
CA SER A 121 1.84 3.18 17.28
C SER A 121 3.04 4.08 17.57
N TRP A 122 3.82 4.48 16.56
CA TRP A 122 4.95 5.40 16.75
C TRP A 122 4.47 6.78 17.18
N LEU A 123 4.97 7.28 18.32
CA LEU A 123 4.61 8.59 18.90
C LEU A 123 3.09 8.84 19.02
N ARG A 124 2.30 7.80 19.14
CA ARG A 124 0.81 7.80 19.16
C ARG A 124 0.17 8.20 17.82
N GLY A 125 0.83 7.89 16.72
CA GLY A 125 0.39 8.13 15.36
C GLY A 125 1.26 9.14 14.61
N VAL A 126 1.86 8.66 13.51
CA VAL A 126 2.53 9.49 12.50
C VAL A 126 1.90 9.21 11.15
N ARG A 127 2.07 10.13 10.21
CA ARG A 127 1.57 9.94 8.83
C ARG A 127 2.29 8.79 8.15
N TRP A 128 1.58 8.10 7.28
CA TRP A 128 2.16 7.07 6.43
C TRP A 128 1.54 7.06 5.04
N VAL A 129 2.26 6.52 4.06
CA VAL A 129 1.84 6.34 2.68
C VAL A 129 1.98 4.87 2.32
N ALA A 130 0.95 4.30 1.68
CA ALA A 130 0.99 2.94 1.18
C ALA A 130 1.41 2.91 -0.30
N VAL A 131 2.35 2.03 -0.62
CA VAL A 131 2.76 1.71 -2.00
C VAL A 131 2.56 0.20 -2.20
N PRO A 132 1.30 -0.24 -2.41
CA PRO A 132 0.99 -1.65 -2.60
C PRO A 132 1.56 -2.18 -3.91
N THR A 133 2.13 -3.40 -3.87
CA THR A 133 2.77 -4.04 -5.03
C THR A 133 2.08 -5.32 -5.48
N THR A 134 0.95 -5.68 -4.88
CA THR A 134 0.11 -6.82 -5.29
C THR A 134 -1.32 -6.35 -5.53
N VAL A 135 -2.07 -7.05 -6.38
CA VAL A 135 -3.48 -6.73 -6.64
C VAL A 135 -4.27 -6.72 -5.33
N LEU A 136 -4.14 -7.76 -4.50
CA LEU A 136 -4.83 -7.85 -3.20
C LEU A 136 -4.54 -6.65 -2.30
N ALA A 137 -3.27 -6.18 -2.26
CA ALA A 137 -2.92 -5.01 -1.46
C ALA A 137 -3.53 -3.73 -2.04
N MET A 138 -3.57 -3.57 -3.37
CA MET A 138 -4.14 -2.40 -4.03
C MET A 138 -5.64 -2.26 -3.78
N VAL A 139 -6.39 -3.37 -3.82
CA VAL A 139 -7.86 -3.35 -3.79
C VAL A 139 -8.47 -3.69 -2.42
N ASP A 140 -7.66 -4.02 -1.41
CA ASP A 140 -8.13 -4.28 -0.04
C ASP A 140 -7.20 -3.71 1.02
N ALA A 141 -6.00 -4.27 1.23
CA ALA A 141 -5.20 -3.99 2.42
C ALA A 141 -4.75 -2.52 2.56
N ALA A 142 -4.39 -1.85 1.46
CA ALA A 142 -3.92 -0.47 1.49
C ALA A 142 -5.03 0.58 1.59
N VAL A 143 -6.31 0.18 1.47
CA VAL A 143 -7.47 1.10 1.48
C VAL A 143 -8.29 0.89 2.75
N GLY A 144 -8.75 1.98 3.38
CA GLY A 144 -9.61 1.93 4.57
C GLY A 144 -8.87 1.91 5.91
N GLY A 145 -7.52 1.87 5.91
CA GLY A 145 -6.72 2.07 7.12
C GLY A 145 -6.75 0.93 8.14
N LYS A 146 -7.14 -0.27 7.75
CA LYS A 146 -6.99 -1.48 8.58
C LYS A 146 -5.50 -1.82 8.66
N THR A 147 -4.92 -1.75 9.86
CA THR A 147 -3.50 -2.05 10.08
C THR A 147 -3.34 -3.00 11.24
N GLY A 148 -2.33 -3.86 11.23
CA GLY A 148 -2.18 -4.80 12.33
C GLY A 148 -1.10 -5.86 12.13
N ILE A 149 -0.92 -6.60 13.21
CA ILE A 149 0.00 -7.73 13.32
C ILE A 149 -0.72 -8.98 13.80
N ASN A 150 -0.08 -10.11 13.64
CA ASN A 150 -0.58 -11.41 14.09
C ASN A 150 -0.11 -11.72 15.50
N THR A 151 -0.85 -12.59 16.18
CA THR A 151 -0.46 -13.20 17.45
C THR A 151 -0.47 -14.71 17.33
N ALA A 152 -0.04 -15.42 18.37
CA ALA A 152 -0.10 -16.87 18.41
C ALA A 152 -1.54 -17.41 18.31
N GLU A 153 -2.53 -16.62 18.74
CA GLU A 153 -3.95 -16.97 18.76
C GLU A 153 -4.64 -16.76 17.40
N GLY A 154 -4.08 -15.90 16.52
CA GLY A 154 -4.68 -15.66 15.20
C GLY A 154 -4.14 -14.45 14.47
N LYS A 155 -4.61 -14.31 13.22
CA LYS A 155 -4.24 -13.19 12.34
C LYS A 155 -4.99 -11.92 12.71
N ASN A 156 -4.29 -10.77 12.60
CA ASN A 156 -4.86 -9.41 12.72
C ASN A 156 -5.59 -9.12 14.05
N LEU A 157 -5.24 -9.81 15.14
CA LEU A 157 -5.88 -9.61 16.44
C LEU A 157 -5.36 -8.37 17.16
N VAL A 158 -4.19 -7.88 16.81
CA VAL A 158 -3.61 -6.63 17.34
C VAL A 158 -3.43 -5.64 16.20
N GLY A 159 -4.06 -4.49 16.30
CA GLY A 159 -4.02 -3.50 15.23
C GLY A 159 -4.64 -2.17 15.61
N ALA A 160 -4.70 -1.28 14.63
CA ALA A 160 -5.33 0.03 14.75
C ALA A 160 -6.00 0.39 13.43
N PHE A 161 -7.08 1.17 13.50
CA PHE A 161 -7.58 1.88 12.34
C PHE A 161 -6.76 3.15 12.16
N HIS A 162 -5.91 3.18 11.15
CA HIS A 162 -5.00 4.29 10.86
C HIS A 162 -4.89 4.50 9.35
N PRO A 163 -5.82 5.26 8.74
CA PRO A 163 -5.82 5.54 7.32
C PRO A 163 -4.49 6.15 6.84
N PRO A 164 -4.02 5.78 5.65
CA PRO A 164 -2.83 6.38 5.06
C PRO A 164 -3.08 7.85 4.72
N ALA A 165 -2.02 8.64 4.62
CA ALA A 165 -2.08 9.99 4.08
C ALA A 165 -2.23 9.99 2.54
N GLY A 166 -2.02 8.86 1.91
CA GLY A 166 -2.23 8.59 0.50
C GLY A 166 -1.82 7.17 0.14
N VAL A 167 -2.35 6.67 -0.97
CA VAL A 167 -2.01 5.37 -1.53
C VAL A 167 -1.54 5.55 -2.96
N LEU A 168 -0.44 4.88 -3.33
CA LEU A 168 0.15 4.97 -4.66
C LEU A 168 0.18 3.57 -5.28
N CYS A 169 -0.83 3.25 -6.11
CA CYS A 169 -0.97 2.01 -6.85
C CYS A 169 -0.26 2.12 -8.20
N ASP A 170 1.05 1.87 -8.23
CA ASP A 170 1.80 1.80 -9.48
C ASP A 170 1.59 0.42 -10.12
N LEU A 171 0.83 0.39 -11.21
CA LEU A 171 0.53 -0.85 -11.94
C LEU A 171 1.76 -1.51 -12.56
N ALA A 172 2.88 -0.78 -12.72
CA ALA A 172 4.13 -1.37 -13.17
C ALA A 172 4.69 -2.40 -12.17
N ALA A 173 4.35 -2.29 -10.88
CA ALA A 173 4.72 -3.28 -9.88
C ALA A 173 4.12 -4.68 -10.15
N LEU A 174 3.00 -4.75 -10.86
CA LEU A 174 2.33 -6.00 -11.19
C LEU A 174 3.04 -6.80 -12.30
N ASP A 175 3.89 -6.14 -13.11
CA ASP A 175 4.58 -6.79 -14.24
C ASP A 175 5.55 -7.90 -13.76
N SER A 176 6.04 -7.81 -12.53
CA SER A 176 6.91 -8.82 -11.89
C SER A 176 6.18 -9.74 -10.91
N LEU A 177 4.86 -9.54 -10.71
CA LEU A 177 4.09 -10.31 -9.74
C LEU A 177 3.83 -11.73 -10.28
N PRO A 178 4.10 -12.80 -9.50
CA PRO A 178 3.73 -14.15 -9.89
C PRO A 178 2.24 -14.27 -10.22
N VAL A 179 1.92 -15.01 -11.29
CA VAL A 179 0.53 -15.17 -11.78
C VAL A 179 -0.43 -15.65 -10.68
N ASN A 180 0.01 -16.56 -9.82
CA ASN A 180 -0.84 -17.04 -8.71
C ASN A 180 -1.19 -15.94 -7.71
N ASP A 181 -0.24 -15.04 -7.42
CA ASP A 181 -0.46 -13.91 -6.52
C ASP A 181 -1.35 -12.85 -7.17
N TYR A 182 -1.18 -12.63 -8.49
CA TYR A 182 -2.06 -11.77 -9.26
C TYR A 182 -3.50 -12.29 -9.22
N VAL A 183 -3.70 -13.58 -9.56
CA VAL A 183 -5.03 -14.23 -9.60
C VAL A 183 -5.68 -14.26 -8.21
N SER A 184 -4.90 -14.43 -7.13
CA SER A 184 -5.47 -14.40 -5.78
C SER A 184 -6.13 -13.05 -5.45
N GLY A 185 -5.59 -11.95 -5.96
CA GLY A 185 -6.15 -10.61 -5.81
C GLY A 185 -7.47 -10.40 -6.56
N LEU A 186 -7.70 -11.14 -7.67
CA LEU A 186 -8.96 -11.05 -8.41
C LEU A 186 -10.17 -11.47 -7.58
N ALA A 187 -10.00 -12.29 -6.55
CA ALA A 187 -11.11 -12.69 -5.67
C ALA A 187 -11.77 -11.48 -5.00
N GLU A 188 -10.99 -10.49 -4.55
CA GLU A 188 -11.50 -9.26 -3.96
C GLU A 188 -12.16 -8.34 -5.01
N ILE A 189 -11.60 -8.28 -6.21
CA ILE A 189 -12.20 -7.55 -7.33
C ILE A 189 -13.57 -8.16 -7.69
N ILE A 190 -13.65 -9.48 -7.82
CA ILE A 190 -14.89 -10.20 -8.08
C ILE A 190 -15.90 -9.97 -6.94
N LYS A 191 -15.44 -10.00 -5.69
CA LYS A 191 -16.28 -9.69 -4.53
C LYS A 191 -16.88 -8.28 -4.65
N ALA A 192 -16.11 -7.28 -5.02
CA ALA A 192 -16.59 -5.91 -5.24
C ALA A 192 -17.66 -5.87 -6.35
N GLY A 193 -17.48 -6.65 -7.42
CA GLY A 193 -18.44 -6.83 -8.49
C GLY A 193 -19.80 -7.37 -8.00
N PHE A 194 -19.79 -8.38 -7.14
CA PHE A 194 -21.02 -8.94 -6.55
C PHE A 194 -21.69 -8.02 -5.53
N ILE A 195 -20.91 -7.21 -4.81
CA ILE A 195 -21.44 -6.35 -3.75
C ILE A 195 -22.08 -5.08 -4.31
N ALA A 196 -21.41 -4.39 -5.26
CA ALA A 196 -21.79 -3.02 -5.61
C ALA A 196 -21.64 -2.65 -7.10
N ASP A 197 -20.65 -3.19 -7.82
CA ASP A 197 -20.37 -2.78 -9.21
C ASP A 197 -20.38 -3.96 -10.19
N PRO A 198 -21.56 -4.36 -10.73
CA PRO A 198 -21.67 -5.50 -11.64
C PRO A 198 -20.86 -5.35 -12.94
N VAL A 199 -20.48 -4.14 -13.34
CA VAL A 199 -19.63 -3.92 -14.53
C VAL A 199 -18.28 -4.62 -14.39
N ILE A 200 -17.78 -4.79 -13.16
CA ILE A 200 -16.56 -5.58 -12.89
C ILE A 200 -16.74 -7.02 -13.42
N LEU A 201 -17.90 -7.63 -13.19
CA LEU A 201 -18.18 -9.00 -13.62
C LEU A 201 -18.28 -9.07 -15.14
N ASP A 202 -18.96 -8.10 -15.78
CA ASP A 202 -19.09 -8.02 -17.25
C ASP A 202 -17.71 -7.92 -17.90
N LEU A 203 -16.80 -7.08 -17.38
CA LEU A 203 -15.44 -6.92 -17.91
C LEU A 203 -14.59 -8.20 -17.78
N ILE A 204 -14.77 -8.96 -16.70
CA ILE A 204 -14.07 -10.23 -16.50
C ILE A 204 -14.63 -11.31 -17.43
N GLU A 205 -15.96 -11.34 -17.62
CA GLU A 205 -16.65 -12.31 -18.48
C GLU A 205 -16.38 -12.07 -19.98
N GLU A 206 -16.09 -10.83 -20.39
CA GLU A 206 -15.71 -10.50 -21.77
C GLU A 206 -14.44 -11.23 -22.21
N ASP A 207 -13.39 -11.27 -21.35
CA ASP A 207 -12.16 -12.05 -21.59
C ASP A 207 -11.55 -12.55 -20.26
N PRO A 208 -12.01 -13.69 -19.76
CA PRO A 208 -11.51 -14.26 -18.50
C PRO A 208 -10.02 -14.63 -18.53
N ALA A 209 -9.47 -14.87 -19.72
CA ALA A 209 -8.04 -15.18 -19.85
C ALA A 209 -7.19 -13.93 -19.70
N ALA A 210 -7.56 -12.84 -20.37
CA ALA A 210 -6.89 -11.55 -20.24
C ALA A 210 -7.05 -10.94 -18.83
N ALA A 211 -8.18 -11.15 -18.15
CA ALA A 211 -8.39 -10.70 -16.76
C ALA A 211 -7.40 -11.30 -15.75
N ARG A 212 -6.71 -12.39 -16.10
CA ARG A 212 -5.75 -13.09 -15.24
C ARG A 212 -4.29 -12.63 -15.43
N THR A 213 -4.07 -11.59 -16.20
CA THR A 213 -2.72 -11.07 -16.47
C THR A 213 -2.65 -9.56 -16.26
N PRO A 214 -1.48 -9.04 -15.83
CA PRO A 214 -1.29 -7.59 -15.63
C PRO A 214 -1.45 -6.77 -16.91
N GLU A 215 -1.20 -7.38 -18.06
CA GLU A 215 -1.29 -6.76 -19.38
C GLU A 215 -2.72 -6.76 -19.94
N GLY A 216 -3.68 -7.33 -19.22
CA GLY A 216 -5.07 -7.39 -19.64
C GLY A 216 -5.65 -6.00 -19.93
N PRO A 217 -6.52 -5.85 -20.95
CA PRO A 217 -7.02 -4.54 -21.38
C PRO A 217 -7.83 -3.83 -20.31
N HIS A 218 -8.42 -4.58 -19.37
CA HIS A 218 -9.26 -4.06 -18.30
C HIS A 218 -8.60 -4.00 -16.92
N THR A 219 -7.32 -4.40 -16.80
CA THR A 219 -6.64 -4.48 -15.49
C THR A 219 -6.72 -3.18 -14.69
N ALA A 220 -6.41 -2.05 -15.30
CA ALA A 220 -6.47 -0.75 -14.62
C ALA A 220 -7.91 -0.40 -14.20
N GLU A 221 -8.90 -0.63 -15.06
CA GLU A 221 -10.30 -0.36 -14.79
C GLU A 221 -10.85 -1.25 -13.67
N LEU A 222 -10.52 -2.53 -13.68
CA LEU A 222 -10.93 -3.47 -12.63
C LEU A 222 -10.40 -3.05 -11.25
N ILE A 223 -9.13 -2.63 -11.17
CA ILE A 223 -8.51 -2.13 -9.94
C ILE A 223 -9.19 -0.83 -9.49
N VAL A 224 -9.35 0.14 -10.39
CA VAL A 224 -9.99 1.43 -10.11
C VAL A 224 -11.42 1.24 -9.57
N ARG A 225 -12.24 0.43 -10.24
CA ARG A 225 -13.62 0.15 -9.83
C ARG A 225 -13.68 -0.54 -8.46
N SER A 226 -12.78 -1.50 -8.22
CA SER A 226 -12.73 -2.20 -6.92
C SER A 226 -12.35 -1.24 -5.79
N ILE A 227 -11.37 -0.35 -6.00
CA ILE A 227 -11.00 0.69 -5.03
C ILE A 227 -12.16 1.65 -4.79
N GLN A 228 -12.90 2.03 -5.83
CA GLN A 228 -14.06 2.92 -5.71
C GLN A 228 -15.13 2.31 -4.78
N VAL A 229 -15.46 1.01 -4.96
CA VAL A 229 -16.40 0.28 -4.07
C VAL A 229 -15.93 0.27 -2.61
N MET A 230 -14.61 0.29 -2.38
CA MET A 230 -14.04 0.36 -1.02
C MET A 230 -14.06 1.78 -0.45
N ALA A 231 -14.06 2.80 -1.30
CA ALA A 231 -14.02 4.21 -0.91
C ALA A 231 -15.40 4.80 -0.57
N ASP A 232 -16.47 4.20 -1.12
CA ASP A 232 -17.88 4.56 -0.91
C ASP A 232 -18.45 3.92 0.37
#